data_703dd936f7450bfbfb15144a7fed7fe8
#
_entry.id   703dd936f7450bfbfb15144a7fed7fe8
#
_cell.length_a   1.000
_cell.length_b   1.000
_cell.length_c   1.000
_cell.angle_alpha   90.00
_cell.angle_beta   90.00
_cell.angle_gamma   90.00
#
_symmetry.space_group_name_H-M   'P 1'
#
loop_
_entity.id
_entity.type
_entity.pdbx_description
1 polymer ?
#
loop_
_entity_poly.entity_id
_entity_poly.type
_entity_poly.pdbx_seq_one_letter_code
_entity_poly.pdbx_strand_id
1 'polypeptide(L)'
;MTIRMGSHEFDDVVYDAAGDVLYMHKGKPVPAAETLATPEGHAVMLDDAGEIIGITIVNAKWLAERDGQITCLNPRVDRCFRTARDLGR
;
A
#
# COMPACT_ATOMS: atom_id res chain seq x y z
N MET A 1 12.04 3.05 -7.35
CA MET A 1 11.49 1.70 -7.15
C MET A 1 9.99 1.72 -7.40
N THR A 2 9.47 0.73 -8.09
CA THR A 2 8.04 0.65 -8.40
C THR A 2 7.47 -0.62 -7.82
N ILE A 3 6.33 -0.52 -7.15
CA ILE A 3 5.62 -1.67 -6.60
C ILE A 3 4.22 -1.69 -7.17
N ARG A 4 3.78 -2.87 -7.58
CA ARG A 4 2.43 -3.06 -8.10
C ARG A 4 1.58 -3.85 -7.12
N MET A 5 0.38 -3.33 -6.85
CA MET A 5 -0.63 -4.03 -6.04
C MET A 5 -1.91 -4.11 -6.87
N GLY A 6 -2.26 -5.33 -7.30
CA GLY A 6 -3.39 -5.50 -8.20
C GLY A 6 -3.15 -4.75 -9.51
N SER A 7 -4.07 -3.87 -9.88
CA SER A 7 -3.94 -3.02 -11.07
C SER A 7 -3.28 -1.68 -10.78
N HIS A 8 -2.89 -1.43 -9.52
CA HIS A 8 -2.29 -0.17 -9.11
C HIS A 8 -0.78 -0.26 -9.10
N GLU A 9 -0.12 0.75 -9.66
CA GLU A 9 1.33 0.83 -9.73
C GLU A 9 1.79 2.07 -8.95
N PHE A 10 2.69 1.86 -7.98
CA PHE A 10 3.21 2.94 -7.14
C PHE A 10 4.68 3.14 -7.45
N ASP A 11 5.04 4.32 -7.93
CA ASP A 11 6.40 4.63 -8.36
C ASP A 11 7.19 5.42 -7.32
N ASP A 12 6.55 5.93 -6.28
CA ASP A 12 7.21 6.59 -5.16
C ASP A 12 7.09 5.69 -3.93
N VAL A 13 8.17 4.97 -3.62
CA VAL A 13 8.16 3.95 -2.57
C VAL A 13 9.24 4.25 -1.56
N VAL A 14 8.87 4.33 -0.27
CA VAL A 14 9.80 4.52 0.84
C VAL A 14 9.55 3.43 1.87
N TYR A 15 10.60 2.73 2.26
CA TYR A 15 10.52 1.72 3.30
C TYR A 15 11.24 2.17 4.56
N ASP A 16 10.50 2.23 5.68
CA ASP A 16 11.05 2.54 6.99
C ASP A 16 11.39 1.23 7.70
N ALA A 17 12.68 0.86 7.70
CA ALA A 17 13.12 -0.40 8.27
C ALA A 17 12.94 -0.45 9.80
N ALA A 18 13.06 0.70 10.47
CA ALA A 18 12.94 0.74 11.93
C ALA A 18 11.53 0.38 12.39
N GLY A 19 10.52 0.84 11.66
CA GLY A 19 9.11 0.56 12.00
C GLY A 19 8.51 -0.56 11.17
N ASP A 20 9.24 -1.08 10.19
CA ASP A 20 8.73 -2.07 9.22
C ASP A 20 7.48 -1.56 8.52
N VAL A 21 7.54 -0.31 8.03
CA VAL A 21 6.41 0.35 7.37
C VAL A 21 6.81 0.69 5.93
N LEU A 22 5.94 0.35 5.00
CA LEU A 22 6.14 0.62 3.57
C LEU A 22 5.16 1.71 3.14
N TYR A 23 5.68 2.82 2.64
CA TYR A 23 4.90 3.95 2.15
C TYR A 23 4.94 3.95 0.63
N MET A 24 3.79 3.89 -0.01
CA MET A 24 3.70 3.83 -1.47
C MET A 24 2.77 4.93 -1.98
N HIS A 25 3.20 5.66 -3.01
CA HIS A 25 2.40 6.73 -3.63
C HIS A 25 2.48 6.64 -5.15
N LYS A 26 1.45 7.15 -5.80
CA LYS A 26 1.43 7.33 -7.25
C LYS A 26 1.92 8.74 -7.55
N GLY A 27 3.13 8.84 -8.12
CA GLY A 27 3.75 10.13 -8.37
C GLY A 27 4.19 10.82 -7.10
N LYS A 28 4.20 12.14 -7.09
CA LYS A 28 4.59 12.92 -5.91
C LYS A 28 3.57 12.77 -4.80
N PRO A 29 4.01 12.61 -3.53
CA PRO A 29 3.07 12.60 -2.41
C PRO A 29 2.29 13.91 -2.34
N VAL A 30 0.97 13.81 -2.21
CA VAL A 30 0.09 14.95 -2.04
C VAL A 30 -0.83 14.65 -0.86
N PRO A 31 -1.40 15.70 -0.22
CA PRO A 31 -2.35 15.45 0.87
C PRO A 31 -3.54 14.64 0.38
N ALA A 32 -3.90 13.61 1.14
CA ALA A 32 -5.05 12.79 0.82
C ALA A 32 -6.34 13.53 1.18
N ALA A 33 -7.36 13.41 0.34
CA ALA A 33 -8.69 13.91 0.68
C ALA A 33 -9.34 13.03 1.73
N GLU A 34 -9.03 11.73 1.71
CA GLU A 34 -9.56 10.76 2.64
C GLU A 34 -8.56 9.64 2.86
N THR A 35 -8.43 9.19 4.12
CA THR A 35 -7.59 8.04 4.46
C THR A 35 -8.48 7.00 5.13
N LEU A 36 -8.46 5.78 4.61
CA LEU A 36 -9.27 4.67 5.11
C LEU A 36 -8.39 3.62 5.76
N ALA A 37 -8.75 3.17 6.96
CA ALA A 37 -8.09 2.04 7.59
C ALA A 37 -8.61 0.74 7.00
N THR A 38 -7.73 -0.22 6.77
CA THR A 38 -8.10 -1.53 6.26
C THR A 38 -8.21 -2.55 7.39
N PRO A 39 -8.94 -3.66 7.18
CA PRO A 39 -9.01 -4.71 8.20
C PRO A 39 -7.65 -5.31 8.57
N GLU A 40 -6.68 -5.27 7.64
CA GLU A 40 -5.34 -5.78 7.90
C GLU A 40 -4.48 -4.84 8.74
N GLY A 41 -4.96 -3.64 9.03
CA GLY A 41 -4.20 -2.64 9.78
C GLY A 41 -3.39 -1.70 8.90
N HIS A 42 -3.67 -1.65 7.61
CA HIS A 42 -3.02 -0.74 6.66
C HIS A 42 -3.86 0.51 6.44
N ALA A 43 -3.36 1.45 5.65
CA ALA A 43 -4.09 2.67 5.32
C ALA A 43 -4.11 2.86 3.80
N VAL A 44 -5.27 3.19 3.27
CA VAL A 44 -5.47 3.52 1.86
C VAL A 44 -5.79 5.00 1.75
N MET A 45 -5.05 5.73 0.92
CA MET A 45 -5.22 7.16 0.73
C MET A 45 -5.89 7.44 -0.60
N LEU A 46 -6.94 8.26 -0.56
CA LEU A 46 -7.77 8.57 -1.72
C LEU A 46 -7.73 10.06 -2.03
N ASP A 47 -7.87 10.43 -3.30
CA ASP A 47 -8.02 11.81 -3.71
C ASP A 47 -9.49 12.23 -3.71
N ASP A 48 -9.78 13.45 -4.17
CA ASP A 48 -11.14 14.00 -4.19
C ASP A 48 -12.08 13.19 -5.09
N ALA A 49 -11.55 12.49 -6.08
CA ALA A 49 -12.34 11.66 -6.99
C ALA A 49 -12.56 10.25 -6.46
N GLY A 50 -11.99 9.92 -5.28
CA GLY A 50 -12.09 8.58 -4.71
C GLY A 50 -11.07 7.60 -5.30
N GLU A 51 -10.07 8.09 -6.03
CA GLU A 51 -9.02 7.25 -6.59
C GLU A 51 -7.92 7.01 -5.59
N ILE A 52 -7.33 5.82 -5.60
CA ILE A 52 -6.22 5.49 -4.73
C ILE A 52 -4.97 6.22 -5.18
N ILE A 53 -4.37 7.02 -4.29
CA ILE A 53 -3.13 7.75 -4.56
C ILE A 53 -1.98 7.25 -3.71
N GLY A 54 -2.24 6.45 -2.69
CA GLY A 54 -1.19 5.91 -1.85
C GLY A 54 -1.70 4.82 -0.94
N ILE A 55 -0.77 3.98 -0.47
CA ILE A 55 -1.07 2.93 0.51
C ILE A 55 0.10 2.87 1.49
N THR A 56 -0.22 2.76 2.78
CA THR A 56 0.76 2.53 3.83
C THR A 56 0.57 1.12 4.37
N ILE A 57 1.63 0.32 4.30
CA ILE A 57 1.60 -1.08 4.75
C ILE A 57 2.38 -1.18 6.05
N VAL A 58 1.73 -1.65 7.10
CA VAL A 58 2.34 -1.87 8.42
C VAL A 58 2.81 -3.31 8.51
N ASN A 59 3.98 -3.53 9.11
CA ASN A 59 4.64 -4.84 9.21
C ASN A 59 4.94 -5.44 7.83
N ALA A 60 5.39 -4.60 6.90
CA ALA A 60 5.50 -4.97 5.49
C ALA A 60 6.43 -6.16 5.25
N LYS A 61 7.66 -6.12 5.80
CA LYS A 61 8.62 -7.20 5.60
C LYS A 61 8.15 -8.49 6.26
N TRP A 62 7.61 -8.38 7.46
CA TRP A 62 7.13 -9.54 8.21
C TRP A 62 6.00 -10.24 7.46
N LEU A 63 5.05 -9.48 6.92
CA LEU A 63 3.95 -10.04 6.14
C LEU A 63 4.43 -10.67 4.85
N ALA A 64 5.35 -10.01 4.14
CA ALA A 64 5.91 -10.54 2.90
C ALA A 64 6.65 -11.86 3.13
N GLU A 65 7.41 -11.96 4.21
CA GLU A 65 8.14 -13.18 4.53
C GLU A 65 7.21 -14.31 4.96
N ARG A 66 6.16 -13.98 5.73
CA ARG A 66 5.22 -14.98 6.21
C ARG A 66 4.34 -15.53 5.09
N ASP A 67 3.79 -14.67 4.25
CA ASP A 67 2.76 -15.04 3.28
C ASP A 67 3.25 -15.03 1.83
N GLY A 68 4.47 -14.55 1.58
CA GLY A 68 5.01 -14.41 0.24
C GLY A 68 4.46 -13.23 -0.53
N GLN A 69 3.48 -12.53 0.02
CA GLN A 69 2.87 -11.35 -0.58
C GLN A 69 2.15 -10.55 0.49
N ILE A 70 1.84 -9.30 0.17
CA ILE A 70 1.06 -8.43 1.05
C ILE A 70 -0.32 -8.23 0.43
N THR A 71 -1.36 -8.39 1.25
CA THR A 71 -2.74 -8.19 0.84
C THR A 71 -3.30 -6.96 1.54
N CYS A 72 -4.03 -6.14 0.81
CA CYS A 72 -4.66 -4.94 1.33
C CYS A 72 -6.09 -4.83 0.77
N LEU A 73 -7.08 -4.82 1.65
CA LEU A 73 -8.46 -4.64 1.24
C LEU A 73 -8.77 -3.16 1.09
N ASN A 74 -9.34 -2.76 -0.05
CA ASN A 74 -9.88 -1.42 -0.21
C ASN A 74 -11.30 -1.39 0.35
N PRO A 75 -11.54 -0.76 1.52
CA PRO A 75 -12.86 -0.82 2.15
C PRO A 75 -13.97 -0.16 1.35
N ARG A 76 -13.62 0.80 0.48
CA ARG A 76 -14.62 1.54 -0.28
C ARG A 76 -15.28 0.67 -1.37
N VAL A 77 -14.51 -0.23 -1.98
CA VAL A 77 -15.02 -1.07 -3.07
C VAL A 77 -15.01 -2.55 -2.71
N ASP A 78 -14.65 -2.89 -1.48
CA ASP A 78 -14.61 -4.27 -0.97
C ASP A 78 -13.81 -5.18 -1.90
N ARG A 79 -12.63 -4.70 -2.31
CA ARG A 79 -11.75 -5.42 -3.23
C ARG A 79 -10.35 -5.52 -2.66
N CYS A 80 -9.77 -6.73 -2.70
CA CYS A 80 -8.42 -6.96 -2.22
C CYS A 80 -7.38 -6.71 -3.29
N PHE A 81 -6.27 -6.09 -2.90
CA PHE A 81 -5.07 -5.91 -3.72
C PHE A 81 -3.95 -6.75 -3.14
N ARG A 82 -3.05 -7.24 -3.98
CA ARG A 82 -1.90 -8.04 -3.56
C ARG A 82 -0.64 -7.55 -4.23
N THR A 83 0.47 -7.60 -3.49
CA THR A 83 1.78 -7.27 -4.03
C THR A 83 2.37 -8.46 -4.79
N ALA A 84 3.39 -8.17 -5.59
CA ALA A 84 4.21 -9.21 -6.18
C ALA A 84 5.05 -9.92 -5.10
N ARG A 85 5.50 -11.14 -5.40
CA ARG A 85 6.22 -11.98 -4.44
C ARG A 85 7.58 -11.44 -4.03
N ASP A 86 8.22 -10.70 -4.89
CA ASP A 86 9.59 -10.24 -4.69
C ASP A 86 9.67 -8.89 -3.98
N LEU A 87 8.62 -8.51 -3.29
CA LEU A 87 8.58 -7.29 -2.50
C LEU A 87 9.71 -7.28 -1.48
N GLY A 88 10.43 -6.17 -1.39
CA GLY A 88 11.49 -5.99 -0.41
C GLY A 88 12.85 -6.50 -0.81
N ARG A 89 13.01 -6.91 -2.02
CA ARG A 89 14.32 -7.35 -2.55
C ARG A 89 15.11 -6.22 -3.17
#